data_2235ef9b2b28ba8335e475ea6b1b20dd
#
_entry.id   2235ef9b2b28ba8335e475ea6b1b20dd
#
_cell.length_a   1.000
_cell.length_b   1.000
_cell.length_c   1.000
_cell.angle_alpha   90.00
_cell.angle_beta   90.00
_cell.angle_gamma   90.00
#
_symmetry.space_group_name_H-M   'P 1'
#
loop_
_entity.id
_entity.type
_entity.pdbx_description
1 polymer ?
#
loop_
_entity_poly.entity_id
_entity_poly.type
_entity_poly.pdbx_seq_one_letter_code
_entity_poly.pdbx_strand_id
1 'polypeptide(L)'
;MIADRALQALTVNALEPEWEARFEPRSYGFRPGRSCQDAIAAIFWTVAGTRTKRRWALDADLKAAFDNADHDHILDQLDGFPARDAVAGWLKAGVIGKDGFAPTEEGTPQGGVISPLIFNIALHGMEAAAGVAYRWDPYRQSEATVTGTPVLVRYADDCVPRTRLEVAM
;
A
#
# COMPACT_ATOMS: atom_id res chain seq x y z
N MET A 1 -18.29 -11.69 -16.14
CA MET A 1 -16.88 -11.96 -16.43
C MET A 1 -16.20 -10.88 -17.28
N ILE A 2 -16.47 -10.69 -18.61
CA ILE A 2 -15.88 -9.55 -19.35
C ILE A 2 -16.47 -8.22 -18.89
N ALA A 3 -17.81 -8.15 -18.77
CA ALA A 3 -18.50 -6.96 -18.27
C ALA A 3 -18.03 -6.56 -16.86
N ASP A 4 -17.83 -7.54 -16.01
CA ASP A 4 -17.36 -7.34 -14.64
C ASP A 4 -15.93 -6.74 -14.60
N ARG A 5 -15.02 -7.27 -15.41
CA ARG A 5 -13.67 -6.68 -15.56
C ARG A 5 -13.70 -5.27 -16.15
N ALA A 6 -14.61 -5.00 -17.08
CA ALA A 6 -14.80 -3.66 -17.63
C ALA A 6 -15.31 -2.68 -16.56
N LEU A 7 -16.26 -3.10 -15.71
CA LEU A 7 -16.73 -2.30 -14.58
C LEU A 7 -15.62 -2.06 -13.55
N GLN A 8 -14.82 -3.08 -13.24
CA GLN A 8 -13.65 -2.90 -12.37
C GLN A 8 -12.66 -1.89 -12.95
N ALA A 9 -12.35 -1.97 -14.25
CA ALA A 9 -11.47 -1.01 -14.90
C ALA A 9 -12.01 0.42 -14.89
N LEU A 10 -13.33 0.58 -15.09
CA LEU A 10 -13.97 1.89 -14.99
C LEU A 10 -13.88 2.44 -13.55
N THR A 11 -14.07 1.59 -12.56
CA THR A 11 -13.93 1.96 -11.13
C THR A 11 -12.49 2.35 -10.79
N VAL A 12 -11.49 1.61 -11.30
CA VAL A 12 -10.08 1.97 -11.16
C VAL A 12 -9.81 3.35 -11.73
N ASN A 13 -10.27 3.63 -12.96
CA ASN A 13 -10.05 4.93 -13.61
C ASN A 13 -10.67 6.10 -12.82
N ALA A 14 -11.74 5.85 -12.07
CA ALA A 14 -12.36 6.87 -11.24
C ALA A 14 -11.66 7.04 -9.87
N LEU A 15 -11.20 5.94 -9.27
CA LEU A 15 -10.67 5.89 -7.92
C LEU A 15 -9.17 6.17 -7.83
N GLU A 16 -8.41 5.70 -8.82
CA GLU A 16 -6.94 5.79 -8.82
C GLU A 16 -6.40 7.22 -8.74
N PRO A 17 -6.92 8.23 -9.49
CA PRO A 17 -6.42 9.60 -9.40
C PRO A 17 -6.59 10.22 -8.01
N GLU A 18 -7.69 9.91 -7.33
CA GLU A 18 -7.93 10.37 -5.97
C GLU A 18 -6.94 9.75 -4.99
N TRP A 19 -6.75 8.44 -5.08
CA TRP A 19 -5.86 7.72 -4.17
C TRP A 19 -4.38 7.97 -4.45
N GLU A 20 -3.99 8.20 -5.71
CA GLU A 20 -2.62 8.61 -6.04
C GLU A 20 -2.21 9.93 -5.36
N ALA A 21 -3.16 10.83 -5.14
CA ALA A 21 -2.92 12.05 -4.37
C ALA A 21 -2.81 11.83 -2.86
N ARG A 22 -3.30 10.70 -2.34
CA ARG A 22 -3.35 10.36 -0.89
C ARG A 22 -2.26 9.39 -0.47
N PHE A 23 -1.85 8.47 -1.36
CA PHE A 23 -0.89 7.43 -1.02
C PHE A 23 0.43 7.96 -0.51
N GLU A 24 1.00 7.22 0.43
CA GLU A 24 2.30 7.52 1.01
C GLU A 24 3.39 7.68 -0.05
N PRO A 25 4.33 8.62 0.13
CA PRO A 25 5.35 8.96 -0.87
C PRO A 25 6.27 7.80 -1.23
N ARG A 26 6.48 6.85 -0.30
CA ARG A 26 7.40 5.71 -0.48
C ARG A 26 6.70 4.36 -0.64
N SER A 27 5.47 4.38 -1.09
CA SER A 27 4.75 3.22 -1.60
C SER A 27 4.88 3.16 -3.12
N TYR A 28 5.38 2.06 -3.67
CA TYR A 28 5.77 1.96 -5.08
C TYR A 28 5.02 0.88 -5.87
N GLY A 29 4.73 -0.26 -5.26
CA GLY A 29 4.09 -1.38 -5.95
C GLY A 29 2.68 -1.06 -6.46
N PHE A 30 2.37 -1.52 -7.66
CA PHE A 30 1.05 -1.37 -8.30
C PHE A 30 0.57 0.07 -8.51
N ARG A 31 1.49 1.03 -8.57
CA ARG A 31 1.17 2.44 -8.77
C ARG A 31 1.66 2.94 -10.11
N PRO A 32 0.86 3.76 -10.83
CA PRO A 32 1.26 4.30 -12.13
C PRO A 32 2.51 5.19 -12.00
N GLY A 33 3.43 5.04 -12.95
CA GLY A 33 4.66 5.83 -13.00
C GLY A 33 5.68 5.53 -11.91
N ARG A 34 5.49 4.47 -11.12
CA ARG A 34 6.42 4.03 -10.07
C ARG A 34 6.93 2.62 -10.35
N SER A 35 8.19 2.38 -10.07
CA SER A 35 8.88 1.13 -10.37
C SER A 35 9.60 0.55 -9.15
N CYS A 36 10.03 -0.71 -9.25
CA CYS A 36 10.88 -1.31 -8.23
C CYS A 36 12.25 -0.62 -8.15
N GLN A 37 12.74 -0.07 -9.27
CA GLN A 37 13.97 0.71 -9.30
C GLN A 37 13.86 1.98 -8.45
N ASP A 38 12.70 2.63 -8.44
CA ASP A 38 12.45 3.81 -7.59
C ASP A 38 12.44 3.42 -6.11
N ALA A 39 11.86 2.27 -5.75
CA ALA A 39 11.90 1.74 -4.39
C ALA A 39 13.35 1.43 -3.96
N ILE A 40 14.12 0.76 -4.81
CA ILE A 40 15.54 0.47 -4.58
C ILE A 40 16.34 1.76 -4.41
N ALA A 41 16.12 2.75 -5.28
CA ALA A 41 16.77 4.06 -5.17
C ALA A 41 16.40 4.75 -3.85
N ALA A 42 15.14 4.71 -3.42
CA ALA A 42 14.70 5.27 -2.14
C ALA A 42 15.40 4.59 -0.94
N ILE A 43 15.54 3.26 -0.98
CA ILE A 43 16.31 2.51 0.00
C ILE A 43 17.77 2.95 -0.03
N PHE A 44 18.41 2.97 -1.19
CA PHE A 44 19.80 3.36 -1.36
C PHE A 44 20.07 4.76 -0.78
N TRP A 45 19.28 5.77 -1.15
CA TRP A 45 19.47 7.12 -0.64
C TRP A 45 19.22 7.25 0.86
N THR A 46 18.42 6.36 1.42
CA THR A 46 18.20 6.31 2.86
C THR A 46 19.43 5.75 3.61
N VAL A 47 20.25 4.91 2.96
CA VAL A 47 21.41 4.23 3.55
C VAL A 47 22.76 4.84 3.21
N ALA A 48 22.90 5.43 2.03
CA ALA A 48 24.20 5.80 1.45
C ALA A 48 24.87 7.01 2.13
N GLY A 49 24.19 7.69 3.06
CA GLY A 49 24.77 8.85 3.72
C GLY A 49 25.77 8.49 4.84
N THR A 50 26.99 9.02 4.79
CA THR A 50 28.01 8.88 5.86
C THR A 50 27.54 9.42 7.22
N ARG A 51 26.51 10.27 7.25
CA ARG A 51 25.86 10.82 8.44
C ARG A 51 24.52 10.17 8.76
N THR A 52 24.23 9.02 8.14
CA THR A 52 22.94 8.34 8.33
C THR A 52 22.80 7.85 9.77
N LYS A 53 21.79 8.35 10.45
CA LYS A 53 21.47 7.94 11.84
C LYS A 53 20.64 6.65 11.89
N ARG A 54 20.07 6.22 10.76
CA ARG A 54 19.26 4.99 10.64
C ARG A 54 20.20 3.83 10.27
N ARG A 55 20.54 2.99 11.25
CA ARG A 55 21.51 1.91 11.08
C ARG A 55 20.87 0.53 10.96
N TRP A 56 19.59 0.43 11.28
CA TRP A 56 18.87 -0.83 11.27
C TRP A 56 17.86 -0.84 10.12
N ALA A 57 17.87 -1.91 9.36
CA ALA A 57 16.85 -2.23 8.36
C ALA A 57 16.17 -3.50 8.83
N LEU A 58 14.84 -3.49 8.81
CA LEU A 58 14.02 -4.67 8.93
C LEU A 58 13.55 -5.00 7.51
N ASP A 59 13.74 -6.22 7.08
CA ASP A 59 13.12 -6.77 5.88
C ASP A 59 11.88 -7.52 6.34
N ALA A 60 10.72 -7.06 5.91
CA ALA A 60 9.44 -7.60 6.34
C ALA A 60 8.55 -7.85 5.12
N ASP A 61 8.01 -9.05 5.08
CA ASP A 61 7.02 -9.51 4.12
C ASP A 61 5.68 -9.70 4.83
N LEU A 62 4.61 -9.22 4.22
CA LEU A 62 3.25 -9.38 4.73
C LEU A 62 2.69 -10.71 4.24
N LYS A 63 2.81 -11.73 5.08
CA LYS A 63 2.35 -13.08 4.75
C LYS A 63 0.88 -13.09 4.32
N ALA A 64 0.64 -13.57 3.10
CA ALA A 64 -0.71 -13.71 2.52
C ALA A 64 -1.53 -12.40 2.60
N ALA A 65 -0.88 -11.25 2.38
CA ALA A 65 -1.49 -9.93 2.56
C ALA A 65 -2.73 -9.71 1.69
N PHE A 66 -2.73 -10.25 0.47
CA PHE A 66 -3.90 -10.22 -0.41
C PHE A 66 -5.07 -11.06 0.11
N ASP A 67 -4.78 -12.15 0.82
CA ASP A 67 -5.80 -13.08 1.31
C ASP A 67 -6.34 -12.68 2.70
N ASN A 68 -5.61 -11.83 3.43
CA ASN A 68 -5.95 -11.41 4.79
C ASN A 68 -6.37 -9.93 4.87
N ALA A 69 -6.60 -9.26 3.74
CA ALA A 69 -7.03 -7.87 3.75
C ALA A 69 -8.46 -7.76 4.30
N ASP A 70 -8.64 -6.98 5.37
CA ASP A 70 -9.92 -6.77 6.03
C ASP A 70 -10.87 -5.98 5.13
N HIS A 71 -12.04 -6.55 4.82
CA HIS A 71 -13.04 -5.95 3.97
C HIS A 71 -13.66 -4.69 4.58
N ASP A 72 -13.93 -4.69 5.89
CA ASP A 72 -14.54 -3.56 6.56
C ASP A 72 -13.58 -2.36 6.58
N HIS A 73 -12.30 -2.62 6.85
CA HIS A 73 -11.27 -1.57 6.75
C HIS A 73 -11.16 -0.97 5.35
N ILE A 74 -11.17 -1.80 4.30
CA ILE A 74 -11.15 -1.33 2.91
C ILE A 74 -12.38 -0.46 2.62
N LEU A 75 -13.56 -0.94 3.01
CA LEU A 75 -14.83 -0.24 2.75
C LEU A 75 -14.95 1.06 3.54
N ASP A 76 -14.37 1.15 4.73
CA ASP A 76 -14.29 2.38 5.51
C ASP A 76 -13.40 3.42 4.81
N GLN A 77 -12.29 2.98 4.22
CA GLN A 77 -11.43 3.85 3.41
C GLN A 77 -12.13 4.39 2.14
N LEU A 78 -13.14 3.69 1.67
CA LEU A 78 -13.94 4.05 0.49
C LEU A 78 -15.24 4.77 0.86
N ASP A 79 -15.36 5.27 2.08
CA ASP A 79 -16.57 6.00 2.48
C ASP A 79 -16.84 7.21 1.57
N GLY A 80 -18.09 7.38 1.16
CA GLY A 80 -18.50 8.40 0.20
C GLY A 80 -18.18 8.10 -1.27
N PHE A 81 -17.48 7.03 -1.60
CA PHE A 81 -17.19 6.67 -2.99
C PHE A 81 -18.45 6.03 -3.65
N PRO A 82 -18.91 6.54 -4.81
CA PRO A 82 -20.20 6.10 -5.40
C PRO A 82 -20.27 4.60 -5.75
N ALA A 83 -19.15 3.96 -6.08
CA ALA A 83 -19.11 2.54 -6.42
C ALA A 83 -18.69 1.64 -5.24
N ARG A 84 -18.73 2.14 -3.98
CA ARG A 84 -18.39 1.39 -2.78
C ARG A 84 -19.12 0.05 -2.67
N ASP A 85 -20.43 0.02 -2.99
CA ASP A 85 -21.22 -1.21 -2.92
C ASP A 85 -20.81 -2.22 -4.00
N ALA A 86 -20.40 -1.77 -5.17
CA ALA A 86 -19.86 -2.65 -6.20
C ALA A 86 -18.53 -3.27 -5.75
N VAL A 87 -17.63 -2.48 -5.12
CA VAL A 87 -16.40 -2.99 -4.52
C VAL A 87 -16.70 -4.02 -3.44
N ALA A 88 -17.66 -3.76 -2.55
CA ALA A 88 -18.10 -4.70 -1.53
C ALA A 88 -18.60 -6.02 -2.15
N GLY A 89 -19.36 -5.95 -3.25
CA GLY A 89 -19.80 -7.11 -4.00
C GLY A 89 -18.64 -7.92 -4.58
N TRP A 90 -17.60 -7.26 -5.10
CA TRP A 90 -16.41 -7.96 -5.63
C TRP A 90 -15.57 -8.59 -4.54
N LEU A 91 -15.39 -7.95 -3.40
CA LEU A 91 -14.67 -8.50 -2.25
C LEU A 91 -15.35 -9.78 -1.73
N LYS A 92 -16.67 -9.79 -1.69
CA LYS A 92 -17.49 -10.91 -1.21
C LYS A 92 -17.83 -11.95 -2.28
N ALA A 93 -17.36 -11.77 -3.51
CA ALA A 93 -17.74 -12.64 -4.65
C ALA A 93 -17.32 -14.11 -4.51
N GLY A 94 -16.40 -14.42 -3.59
CA GLY A 94 -15.90 -15.76 -3.38
C GLY A 94 -14.95 -16.25 -4.47
N VAL A 95 -14.42 -17.44 -4.28
CA VAL A 95 -13.53 -18.11 -5.23
C VAL A 95 -14.07 -19.50 -5.57
N ILE A 96 -13.91 -19.91 -6.82
CA ILE A 96 -14.21 -21.27 -7.27
C ILE A 96 -12.89 -22.02 -7.35
N GLY A 97 -12.64 -22.87 -6.37
CA GLY A 97 -11.50 -23.77 -6.31
C GLY A 97 -11.81 -25.17 -6.85
N LYS A 98 -10.86 -26.08 -6.68
CA LYS A 98 -11.02 -27.51 -7.05
C LYS A 98 -12.13 -28.20 -6.26
N ASP A 99 -12.36 -27.74 -5.03
CA ASP A 99 -13.31 -28.30 -4.07
C ASP A 99 -14.70 -27.60 -4.13
N GLY A 100 -14.90 -26.70 -5.09
CA GLY A 100 -16.15 -25.97 -5.29
C GLY A 100 -16.05 -24.48 -4.95
N PHE A 101 -17.20 -23.86 -4.70
CA PHE A 101 -17.32 -22.44 -4.34
C PHE A 101 -17.02 -22.25 -2.86
N ALA A 102 -16.13 -21.32 -2.55
CA ALA A 102 -15.88 -20.84 -1.19
C ALA A 102 -16.16 -19.33 -1.11
N PRO A 103 -17.01 -18.86 -0.17
CA PRO A 103 -17.18 -17.43 0.08
C PRO A 103 -15.88 -16.84 0.62
N THR A 104 -15.62 -15.56 0.33
CA THR A 104 -14.50 -14.79 0.89
C THR A 104 -15.03 -13.81 1.93
N GLU A 105 -14.54 -13.94 3.16
CA GLU A 105 -14.84 -13.02 4.27
C GLU A 105 -13.71 -12.00 4.46
N GLU A 106 -12.52 -12.32 3.97
CA GLU A 106 -11.30 -11.52 3.99
C GLU A 106 -10.59 -11.62 2.64
N GLY A 107 -9.69 -10.70 2.38
CA GLY A 107 -8.83 -10.71 1.22
C GLY A 107 -9.41 -10.03 -0.02
N THR A 108 -8.55 -9.87 -1.02
CA THR A 108 -8.93 -9.31 -2.33
C THR A 108 -8.90 -10.39 -3.39
N PRO A 109 -9.87 -10.45 -4.33
CA PRO A 109 -9.91 -11.48 -5.35
C PRO A 109 -8.63 -11.45 -6.20
N GLN A 110 -7.85 -12.53 -6.16
CA GLN A 110 -6.62 -12.62 -6.95
C GLN A 110 -6.92 -12.58 -8.45
N GLY A 111 -6.18 -11.73 -9.18
CA GLY A 111 -6.37 -11.52 -10.62
C GLY A 111 -7.53 -10.60 -11.00
N GLY A 112 -8.18 -9.93 -10.07
CA GLY A 112 -9.11 -8.84 -10.34
C GLY A 112 -8.37 -7.59 -10.85
N VAL A 113 -9.00 -6.84 -11.77
CA VAL A 113 -8.41 -5.59 -12.30
C VAL A 113 -8.23 -4.55 -11.21
N ILE A 114 -9.17 -4.49 -10.28
CA ILE A 114 -9.16 -3.51 -9.17
C ILE A 114 -8.31 -3.95 -7.98
N SER A 115 -7.98 -5.24 -7.86
CA SER A 115 -7.34 -5.81 -6.66
C SER A 115 -6.02 -5.13 -6.26
N PRO A 116 -5.10 -4.77 -7.19
CA PRO A 116 -3.88 -4.06 -6.81
C PRO A 116 -4.12 -2.69 -6.19
N LEU A 117 -5.11 -1.94 -6.68
CA LEU A 117 -5.47 -0.64 -6.13
C LEU A 117 -6.10 -0.79 -4.74
N ILE A 118 -7.06 -1.70 -4.59
CA ILE A 118 -7.71 -1.98 -3.30
C ILE A 118 -6.69 -2.46 -2.26
N PHE A 119 -5.72 -3.28 -2.67
CA PHE A 119 -4.64 -3.70 -1.80
C PHE A 119 -3.79 -2.53 -1.31
N ASN A 120 -3.43 -1.58 -2.18
CA ASN A 120 -2.73 -0.37 -1.78
C ASN A 120 -3.57 0.51 -0.84
N ILE A 121 -4.89 0.55 -1.02
CA ILE A 121 -5.83 1.25 -0.14
C ILE A 121 -5.86 0.59 1.24
N ALA A 122 -5.94 -0.74 1.30
CA ALA A 122 -5.90 -1.49 2.56
C ALA A 122 -4.63 -1.25 3.37
N LEU A 123 -3.49 -1.07 2.69
CA LEU A 123 -2.19 -0.82 3.33
C LEU A 123 -1.88 0.67 3.53
N HIS A 124 -2.77 1.57 3.14
CA HIS A 124 -2.58 2.99 3.37
C HIS A 124 -2.62 3.30 4.87
N GLY A 125 -1.70 4.16 5.33
CA GLY A 125 -1.53 4.46 6.76
C GLY A 125 -0.40 3.67 7.44
N MET A 126 0.22 2.70 6.76
CA MET A 126 1.35 1.94 7.33
C MET A 126 2.52 2.83 7.75
N GLU A 127 2.84 3.88 7.01
CA GLU A 127 3.90 4.82 7.39
C GLU A 127 3.56 5.52 8.71
N ALA A 128 2.33 5.96 8.88
CA ALA A 128 1.87 6.59 10.12
C ALA A 128 1.89 5.60 11.29
N ALA A 129 1.41 4.38 11.08
CA ALA A 129 1.46 3.30 12.09
C ALA A 129 2.90 2.93 12.47
N ALA A 130 3.84 2.97 11.53
CA ALA A 130 5.26 2.77 11.78
C ALA A 130 5.95 3.97 12.46
N GLY A 131 5.24 5.07 12.72
CA GLY A 131 5.78 6.29 13.33
C GLY A 131 6.62 7.15 12.37
N VAL A 132 6.45 6.99 11.06
CA VAL A 132 7.07 7.88 10.06
C VAL A 132 6.41 9.25 10.16
N ALA A 133 7.23 10.29 10.22
CA ALA A 133 6.73 11.66 10.19
C ALA A 133 7.39 12.46 9.07
N TYR A 134 6.60 13.29 8.42
CA TYR A 134 7.04 14.18 7.35
C TYR A 134 6.97 15.65 7.79
N ARG A 135 7.83 16.46 7.16
CA ARG A 135 7.77 17.91 7.25
C ARG A 135 8.01 18.51 5.87
N TRP A 136 7.41 19.64 5.58
CA TRP A 136 7.69 20.39 4.38
C TRP A 136 9.13 20.93 4.37
N ASP A 137 9.87 20.63 3.31
CA ASP A 137 11.22 21.19 3.07
C ASP A 137 11.11 22.31 2.02
N PRO A 138 11.24 23.58 2.42
CA PRO A 138 11.08 24.70 1.50
C PRO A 138 12.20 24.79 0.46
N TYR A 139 13.38 24.22 0.72
CA TYR A 139 14.48 24.19 -0.24
C TYR A 139 14.27 23.17 -1.35
N ARG A 140 13.68 22.03 -1.02
CA ARG A 140 13.37 20.95 -1.98
C ARG A 140 11.98 21.09 -2.58
N GLN A 141 11.15 21.98 -2.04
CA GLN A 141 9.73 22.12 -2.38
C GLN A 141 8.99 20.76 -2.34
N SER A 142 9.29 19.96 -1.34
CA SER A 142 8.75 18.61 -1.17
C SER A 142 8.72 18.23 0.30
N GLU A 143 7.96 17.20 0.63
CA GLU A 143 7.98 16.59 1.95
C GLU A 143 9.28 15.83 2.19
N ALA A 144 9.87 16.05 3.35
CA ALA A 144 11.05 15.33 3.82
C ALA A 144 10.74 14.62 5.14
N THR A 145 11.26 13.40 5.29
CA THR A 145 11.11 12.64 6.55
C THR A 145 11.81 13.36 7.69
N VAL A 146 11.13 13.50 8.81
CA VAL A 146 11.69 14.11 10.03
C VAL A 146 12.88 13.28 10.52
N THR A 147 13.97 13.96 10.90
CA THR A 147 15.16 13.31 11.41
C THR A 147 14.85 12.61 12.75
N GLY A 148 15.17 11.32 12.84
CA GLY A 148 14.91 10.51 14.04
C GLY A 148 13.68 9.63 13.94
N THR A 149 12.76 9.89 12.99
CA THR A 149 11.65 8.98 12.72
C THR A 149 12.07 7.85 11.78
N PRO A 150 11.35 6.72 11.77
CA PRO A 150 11.56 5.65 10.81
C PRO A 150 11.41 6.12 9.36
N VAL A 151 11.84 5.32 8.43
CA VAL A 151 11.52 5.42 7.00
C VAL A 151 10.99 4.07 6.59
N LEU A 152 9.80 4.03 6.04
CA LEU A 152 9.22 2.84 5.46
C LEU A 152 9.27 2.96 3.94
N VAL A 153 9.82 1.97 3.28
CA VAL A 153 9.75 1.82 1.82
C VAL A 153 8.97 0.55 1.55
N ARG A 154 7.88 0.67 0.81
CA ARG A 154 6.98 -0.43 0.49
C ARG A 154 6.90 -0.67 -1.02
N TYR A 155 7.00 -1.92 -1.42
CA TYR A 155 6.71 -2.36 -2.77
C TYR A 155 5.73 -3.52 -2.71
N ALA A 156 4.45 -3.24 -2.96
CA ALA A 156 3.35 -4.18 -2.76
C ALA A 156 3.29 -4.68 -1.30
N ASP A 157 3.46 -5.96 -1.07
CA ASP A 157 3.53 -6.65 0.23
C ASP A 157 4.92 -6.61 0.87
N ASP A 158 5.97 -6.39 0.09
CA ASP A 158 7.32 -6.22 0.61
C ASP A 158 7.52 -4.85 1.28
N CYS A 159 8.00 -4.84 2.50
CA CYS A 159 8.31 -3.60 3.23
C CYS A 159 9.70 -3.62 3.86
N VAL A 160 10.40 -2.49 3.72
CA VAL A 160 11.69 -2.27 4.35
C VAL A 160 11.61 -1.06 5.28
N PRO A 161 11.13 -1.22 6.52
CA PRO A 161 11.21 -0.17 7.52
C PRO A 161 12.65 0.00 8.02
N ARG A 162 13.09 1.24 8.15
CA ARG A 162 14.40 1.61 8.70
C ARG A 162 14.23 2.49 9.92
N THR A 163 14.77 2.05 11.03
CA THR A 163 14.64 2.72 12.32
C THR A 163 16.00 2.93 12.99
N ARG A 164 16.04 3.86 13.93
CA ARG A 164 17.04 3.95 14.96
C ARG A 164 16.51 3.17 16.16
N LEU A 165 16.81 1.88 16.24
CA LEU A 165 16.58 1.16 17.48
C LEU A 165 17.55 1.69 18.55
N GLU A 166 17.04 2.45 19.52
CA GLU A 166 17.66 2.52 20.83
C GLU A 166 17.28 1.22 21.54
N VAL A 167 18.22 0.31 21.63
CA VAL A 167 18.08 -0.81 22.55
C VAL A 167 18.14 -0.19 23.95
N ALA A 168 17.01 -0.12 24.63
CA ALA A 168 17.00 0.10 26.06
C ALA A 168 17.71 -1.11 26.69
N MET A 169 18.93 -0.87 27.19
CA MET A 169 19.62 -1.80 28.07
C MET A 169 19.02 -1.70 29.46
#